data_bef6e7f9b68cb27573ede5b7685c8442
#
_entry.id   bef6e7f9b68cb27573ede5b7685c8442
#
_cell.length_a   1.000
_cell.length_b   1.000
_cell.length_c   1.000
_cell.angle_alpha   90.00
_cell.angle_beta   90.00
_cell.angle_gamma   90.00
#
_symmetry.space_group_name_H-M   'P 1'
#
loop_
_entity.id
_entity.type
_entity.pdbx_description
1 polymer ?
#
loop_
_entity_poly.entity_id
_entity_poly.type
_entity_poly.pdbx_seq_one_letter_code
_entity_poly.pdbx_strand_id
1 'polypeptide(L)'
;MVEQLTMVSLEEQLLLNSFEKVFMGAAGGGATLDITDVFSTYLYTGNSASQPINNGIDLSGEGGLVWIKWRSGNNAFGHSLHDTERGVTKELHSDSTPAQSTEDRISSFNSTGFSLTSNTETNLNANYYASWTFRKAPKFFDVVTYTGSGSAKTVAHSLGSAPGMIIIKNTSVADPWAVYHRANTAAPQTDYLVLNTSAATVDSAAWWNDTAPTSSVFTVGTDHSVNANGENY
;
A
#
# COMPACT_ATOMS: atom_id res chain seq x y z
N MET A 1 21.81 -12.63 -47.93
CA MET A 1 22.57 -12.61 -46.65
C MET A 1 21.53 -12.46 -45.57
N VAL A 2 21.20 -13.55 -44.91
CA VAL A 2 20.20 -13.57 -43.82
C VAL A 2 21.00 -13.49 -42.52
N GLU A 3 20.88 -12.38 -41.77
CA GLU A 3 21.48 -12.25 -40.45
C GLU A 3 20.84 -13.25 -39.50
N GLN A 4 21.63 -14.16 -38.95
CA GLN A 4 21.25 -15.00 -37.85
C GLN A 4 21.18 -14.12 -36.57
N LEU A 5 19.98 -13.84 -36.08
CA LEU A 5 19.81 -13.44 -34.71
C LEU A 5 20.15 -14.64 -33.81
N THR A 6 21.30 -14.61 -33.17
CA THR A 6 21.64 -15.53 -32.08
C THR A 6 20.72 -15.25 -30.89
N MET A 7 19.86 -16.21 -30.55
CA MET A 7 19.13 -16.18 -29.28
C MET A 7 20.15 -16.32 -28.15
N VAL A 8 20.29 -15.25 -27.37
CA VAL A 8 21.04 -15.27 -26.12
C VAL A 8 20.31 -16.20 -25.15
N SER A 9 21.03 -17.15 -24.54
CA SER A 9 20.43 -18.10 -23.60
C SER A 9 19.87 -17.39 -22.36
N LEU A 10 18.89 -18.02 -21.70
CA LEU A 10 18.31 -17.47 -20.45
C LEU A 10 19.38 -17.21 -19.37
N GLU A 11 20.44 -18.02 -19.34
CA GLU A 11 21.59 -17.88 -18.43
C GLU A 11 22.45 -16.66 -18.78
N GLU A 12 22.65 -16.36 -20.05
CA GLU A 12 23.36 -15.15 -20.49
C GLU A 12 22.55 -13.88 -20.23
N GLN A 13 21.22 -13.92 -20.37
CA GLN A 13 20.36 -12.80 -19.98
C GLN A 13 20.35 -12.57 -18.47
N LEU A 14 20.35 -13.63 -17.65
CA LEU A 14 20.49 -13.52 -16.21
C LEU A 14 21.84 -12.96 -15.78
N LEU A 15 22.93 -13.34 -16.46
CA LEU A 15 24.27 -12.80 -16.23
C LEU A 15 24.38 -11.33 -16.66
N LEU A 16 23.82 -10.94 -17.81
CA LEU A 16 23.79 -9.54 -18.25
C LEU A 16 22.99 -8.65 -17.27
N ASN A 17 21.81 -9.10 -16.83
CA ASN A 17 21.01 -8.38 -15.84
C ASN A 17 21.71 -8.27 -14.48
N SER A 18 22.48 -9.29 -14.08
CA SER A 18 23.30 -9.25 -12.87
C SER A 18 24.50 -8.30 -13.02
N PHE A 19 25.12 -8.26 -14.19
CA PHE A 19 26.24 -7.35 -14.50
C PHE A 19 25.80 -5.88 -14.56
N GLU A 20 24.65 -5.58 -15.16
CA GLU A 20 24.09 -4.23 -15.17
C GLU A 20 23.76 -3.74 -13.75
N LYS A 21 23.19 -4.60 -12.90
CA LYS A 21 22.93 -4.25 -11.47
C LYS A 21 24.22 -3.98 -10.70
N VAL A 22 25.31 -4.69 -10.97
CA VAL A 22 26.61 -4.49 -10.30
C VAL A 22 27.34 -3.26 -10.83
N PHE A 23 27.27 -2.96 -12.12
CA PHE A 23 27.99 -1.83 -12.72
C PHE A 23 27.31 -0.48 -12.45
N MET A 24 25.98 -0.44 -12.34
CA MET A 24 25.24 0.77 -11.98
C MET A 24 25.39 1.12 -10.49
N GLY A 25 25.66 0.16 -9.61
CA GLY A 25 25.94 0.39 -8.19
C GLY A 25 27.28 1.03 -7.88
N ALA A 26 28.25 0.96 -8.81
CA ALA A 26 29.60 1.51 -8.60
C ALA A 26 29.76 2.98 -8.99
N ALA A 27 28.78 3.60 -9.65
CA ALA A 27 28.85 4.98 -10.16
C ALA A 27 28.18 6.04 -9.29
N GLY A 28 27.87 5.76 -8.01
CA GLY A 28 27.28 6.75 -7.08
C GLY A 28 25.87 7.22 -7.41
N GLY A 29 25.23 6.69 -8.46
CA GLY A 29 23.82 6.80 -8.74
C GLY A 29 23.10 5.64 -8.04
N GLY A 30 22.28 5.90 -7.03
CA GLY A 30 21.43 4.87 -6.42
C GLY A 30 20.67 4.12 -7.52
N ALA A 31 20.63 2.77 -7.45
CA ALA A 31 19.90 1.96 -8.40
C ALA A 31 18.50 2.53 -8.60
N THR A 32 18.12 2.75 -9.86
CA THR A 32 16.76 3.20 -10.16
C THR A 32 15.80 2.12 -9.69
N LEU A 33 14.82 2.52 -8.87
CA LEU A 33 13.80 1.61 -8.39
C LEU A 33 13.03 1.04 -9.59
N ASP A 34 13.08 -0.28 -9.78
CA ASP A 34 12.21 -0.92 -10.76
C ASP A 34 10.81 -1.05 -10.16
N ILE A 35 9.81 -0.51 -10.85
CA ILE A 35 8.42 -0.55 -10.39
C ILE A 35 7.92 -1.99 -10.24
N THR A 36 8.42 -2.93 -11.01
CA THR A 36 8.03 -4.34 -10.95
C THR A 36 8.55 -5.07 -9.72
N ASP A 37 9.59 -4.51 -9.05
CA ASP A 37 10.10 -5.03 -7.78
C ASP A 37 9.27 -4.57 -6.57
N VAL A 38 8.44 -3.53 -6.73
CA VAL A 38 7.75 -2.85 -5.61
C VAL A 38 6.24 -2.77 -5.77
N PHE A 39 5.71 -3.00 -6.97
CA PHE A 39 4.28 -2.93 -7.24
C PHE A 39 3.84 -4.02 -8.21
N SER A 40 2.72 -4.67 -7.88
CA SER A 40 2.07 -5.64 -8.75
C SER A 40 0.56 -5.50 -8.73
N THR A 41 -0.05 -5.58 -9.90
CA THR A 41 -1.48 -5.88 -10.07
C THR A 41 -1.61 -7.32 -10.53
N TYR A 42 -2.25 -8.17 -9.73
CA TYR A 42 -2.34 -9.60 -9.99
C TYR A 42 -3.80 -10.07 -9.98
N LEU A 43 -4.16 -10.87 -10.97
CA LEU A 43 -5.50 -11.47 -11.10
C LEU A 43 -5.44 -12.94 -10.71
N TYR A 44 -6.38 -13.39 -9.88
CA TYR A 44 -6.45 -14.80 -9.49
C TYR A 44 -7.89 -15.29 -9.39
N THR A 45 -8.02 -16.61 -9.42
CA THR A 45 -9.29 -17.31 -9.16
C THR A 45 -9.24 -17.95 -7.78
N GLY A 46 -10.25 -17.73 -6.98
CA GLY A 46 -10.38 -18.35 -5.66
C GLY A 46 -10.58 -19.88 -5.76
N ASN A 47 -10.14 -20.60 -4.75
CA ASN A 47 -10.23 -22.06 -4.69
C ASN A 47 -10.82 -22.61 -3.36
N SER A 48 -11.20 -21.72 -2.42
CA SER A 48 -11.69 -22.06 -1.07
C SER A 48 -10.74 -22.95 -0.24
N ALA A 49 -9.44 -22.92 -0.57
CA ALA A 49 -8.38 -23.61 0.15
C ALA A 49 -7.19 -22.67 0.37
N SER A 50 -6.23 -23.04 1.20
CA SER A 50 -4.99 -22.25 1.29
C SER A 50 -4.34 -22.14 -0.09
N GLN A 51 -4.01 -20.89 -0.50
CA GLN A 51 -3.52 -20.58 -1.84
C GLN A 51 -2.41 -19.54 -1.80
N PRO A 52 -1.19 -19.84 -2.28
CA PRO A 52 -0.16 -18.85 -2.47
C PRO A 52 -0.46 -17.98 -3.70
N ILE A 53 -0.31 -16.68 -3.56
CA ILE A 53 -0.36 -15.70 -4.64
C ILE A 53 1.06 -15.21 -4.90
N ASN A 54 1.67 -15.76 -5.95
CA ASN A 54 3.04 -15.45 -6.35
C ASN A 54 3.02 -14.34 -7.41
N ASN A 55 3.13 -13.11 -6.97
CA ASN A 55 3.06 -11.92 -7.82
C ASN A 55 4.41 -11.18 -7.98
N GLY A 56 5.49 -11.78 -7.45
CA GLY A 56 6.86 -11.28 -7.58
C GLY A 56 7.28 -10.26 -6.51
N ILE A 57 6.39 -9.84 -5.61
CA ILE A 57 6.68 -8.78 -4.63
C ILE A 57 7.15 -9.41 -3.30
N ASP A 58 8.34 -9.03 -2.83
CA ASP A 58 8.86 -9.45 -1.52
C ASP A 58 8.23 -8.61 -0.40
N LEU A 59 7.27 -9.19 0.30
CA LEU A 59 6.63 -8.61 1.47
C LEU A 59 7.25 -9.10 2.79
N SER A 60 7.99 -10.20 2.78
CA SER A 60 8.59 -10.77 4.00
C SER A 60 9.88 -10.06 4.42
N GLY A 61 10.63 -9.49 3.46
CA GLY A 61 11.85 -8.74 3.72
C GLY A 61 11.59 -7.28 4.07
N GLU A 62 10.97 -6.55 3.15
CA GLU A 62 10.81 -5.08 3.24
C GLU A 62 9.45 -4.66 3.81
N GLY A 63 8.47 -5.56 3.78
CA GLY A 63 7.10 -5.24 4.18
C GLY A 63 6.32 -4.49 3.10
N GLY A 64 5.03 -4.23 3.39
CA GLY A 64 4.15 -3.55 2.46
C GLY A 64 2.67 -3.75 2.72
N LEU A 65 1.87 -3.52 1.68
CA LEU A 65 0.40 -3.58 1.69
C LEU A 65 -0.10 -4.54 0.62
N VAL A 66 -1.07 -5.36 0.97
CA VAL A 66 -1.90 -6.14 0.06
C VAL A 66 -3.32 -5.58 0.10
N TRP A 67 -3.82 -5.20 -1.06
CA TRP A 67 -5.18 -4.71 -1.27
C TRP A 67 -5.91 -5.65 -2.22
N ILE A 68 -6.98 -6.31 -1.75
CA ILE A 68 -7.74 -7.31 -2.52
C ILE A 68 -9.13 -6.77 -2.84
N LYS A 69 -9.60 -7.07 -4.06
CA LYS A 69 -10.98 -6.79 -4.47
C LYS A 69 -11.56 -7.96 -5.25
N TRP A 70 -12.72 -8.40 -4.83
CA TRP A 70 -13.55 -9.33 -5.56
C TRP A 70 -14.14 -8.69 -6.83
N ARG A 71 -14.15 -9.42 -7.95
CA ARG A 71 -14.50 -8.94 -9.28
C ARG A 71 -15.65 -9.66 -9.96
N SER A 72 -16.21 -10.71 -9.37
CA SER A 72 -17.19 -11.56 -10.06
C SER A 72 -18.44 -11.85 -9.24
N GLY A 73 -19.56 -12.11 -9.92
CA GLY A 73 -20.81 -12.59 -9.32
C GLY A 73 -21.67 -11.48 -8.67
N ASN A 74 -22.70 -11.91 -7.94
CA ASN A 74 -23.71 -11.03 -7.34
C ASN A 74 -23.45 -10.67 -5.87
N ASN A 75 -22.38 -11.19 -5.26
CA ASN A 75 -22.02 -10.87 -3.89
C ASN A 75 -21.06 -9.67 -3.88
N ALA A 76 -21.43 -8.61 -3.19
CA ALA A 76 -20.63 -7.39 -3.10
C ALA A 76 -19.71 -7.44 -1.88
N PHE A 77 -18.66 -8.27 -1.92
CA PHE A 77 -17.60 -8.14 -0.92
C PHE A 77 -16.84 -6.83 -1.10
N GLY A 78 -16.56 -6.14 -0.01
CA GLY A 78 -15.82 -4.90 0.05
C GLY A 78 -14.37 -5.04 -0.42
N HIS A 79 -13.61 -3.98 -0.25
CA HIS A 79 -12.16 -4.01 -0.38
C HIS A 79 -11.54 -4.57 0.90
N SER A 80 -10.51 -5.40 0.80
CA SER A 80 -9.78 -5.99 1.93
C SER A 80 -8.33 -5.52 1.89
N LEU A 81 -7.88 -4.82 2.94
CA LEU A 81 -6.55 -4.24 3.06
C LEU A 81 -5.81 -4.81 4.26
N HIS A 82 -4.64 -5.41 4.00
CA HIS A 82 -3.74 -5.97 4.98
C HIS A 82 -2.33 -5.44 4.78
N ASP A 83 -1.64 -5.09 5.85
CA ASP A 83 -0.25 -4.63 5.79
C ASP A 83 0.63 -5.30 6.84
N THR A 84 1.94 -5.22 6.60
CA THR A 84 2.95 -5.88 7.45
C THR A 84 3.15 -5.19 8.79
N GLU A 85 2.79 -3.90 8.93
CA GLU A 85 2.95 -3.17 10.19
C GLU A 85 1.89 -3.57 11.21
N ARG A 86 0.66 -3.84 10.76
CA ARG A 86 -0.43 -4.30 11.64
C ARG A 86 -0.51 -5.83 11.75
N GLY A 87 0.03 -6.53 10.77
CA GLY A 87 0.07 -8.00 10.71
C GLY A 87 -1.06 -8.61 9.89
N VAL A 88 -0.88 -9.89 9.54
CA VAL A 88 -1.71 -10.63 8.57
C VAL A 88 -3.20 -10.69 8.94
N THR A 89 -3.54 -10.69 10.22
CA THR A 89 -4.92 -10.81 10.67
C THR A 89 -5.68 -9.49 10.78
N LYS A 90 -5.02 -8.35 10.55
CA LYS A 90 -5.64 -7.03 10.69
C LYS A 90 -6.15 -6.53 9.35
N GLU A 91 -7.48 -6.41 9.25
CA GLU A 91 -8.17 -5.99 8.03
C GLU A 91 -8.77 -4.59 8.15
N LEU A 92 -8.71 -3.84 7.07
CA LEU A 92 -9.44 -2.59 6.85
C LEU A 92 -10.18 -2.64 5.52
N HIS A 93 -11.23 -1.84 5.42
CA HIS A 93 -12.05 -1.70 4.20
C HIS A 93 -12.00 -0.24 3.72
N SER A 94 -11.46 -0.01 2.52
CA SER A 94 -11.30 1.35 1.97
C SER A 94 -12.60 1.99 1.48
N ASP A 95 -13.65 1.21 1.32
CA ASP A 95 -14.98 1.62 0.87
C ASP A 95 -15.96 1.88 2.02
N SER A 96 -15.51 1.80 3.27
CA SER A 96 -16.36 1.95 4.46
C SER A 96 -15.57 2.50 5.66
N THR A 97 -16.27 2.83 6.74
CA THR A 97 -15.70 3.50 7.92
C THR A 97 -15.32 2.63 9.12
N PRO A 98 -15.71 1.36 9.26
CA PRO A 98 -15.43 0.57 10.47
C PRO A 98 -13.96 0.64 10.91
N ALA A 99 -13.75 0.46 12.22
CA ALA A 99 -12.43 0.19 12.79
C ALA A 99 -11.81 -1.07 12.18
N GLN A 100 -10.53 -1.31 12.41
CA GLN A 100 -9.92 -2.56 11.96
C GLN A 100 -10.60 -3.77 12.60
N SER A 101 -10.82 -4.80 11.81
CA SER A 101 -11.24 -6.12 12.28
C SER A 101 -10.06 -7.08 12.42
N THR A 102 -10.31 -8.23 13.03
CA THR A 102 -9.37 -9.35 13.08
C THR A 102 -9.96 -10.50 12.28
N GLU A 103 -9.35 -10.76 11.13
CA GLU A 103 -9.84 -11.71 10.12
C GLU A 103 -8.72 -12.62 9.62
N ASP A 104 -9.06 -13.82 9.22
CA ASP A 104 -8.14 -14.81 8.69
C ASP A 104 -8.13 -14.84 7.15
N ARG A 105 -7.99 -13.70 6.49
CA ARG A 105 -7.98 -13.58 5.03
C ARG A 105 -6.65 -13.99 4.42
N ILE A 106 -5.58 -13.50 5.03
CA ILE A 106 -4.19 -13.76 4.64
C ILE A 106 -3.52 -14.56 5.76
N SER A 107 -2.77 -15.60 5.40
CA SER A 107 -2.02 -16.41 6.35
C SER A 107 -0.54 -16.00 6.48
N SER A 108 0.04 -15.41 5.44
CA SER A 108 1.44 -14.95 5.46
C SER A 108 1.73 -13.90 4.39
N PHE A 109 2.70 -13.05 4.67
CA PHE A 109 3.41 -12.23 3.70
C PHE A 109 4.69 -12.98 3.32
N ASN A 110 4.94 -13.14 2.03
CA ASN A 110 6.00 -14.01 1.48
C ASN A 110 7.06 -13.20 0.71
N SER A 111 8.17 -13.84 0.39
CA SER A 111 9.22 -13.24 -0.46
C SER A 111 8.83 -13.10 -1.93
N THR A 112 7.71 -13.68 -2.34
CA THR A 112 7.20 -13.61 -3.72
C THR A 112 5.72 -13.21 -3.79
N GLY A 113 5.15 -12.66 -2.71
CA GLY A 113 3.76 -12.29 -2.63
C GLY A 113 3.15 -12.54 -1.26
N PHE A 114 2.01 -13.23 -1.20
CA PHE A 114 1.29 -13.53 0.02
C PHE A 114 0.53 -14.86 -0.10
N SER A 115 0.05 -15.40 1.03
CA SER A 115 -0.79 -16.60 1.02
C SER A 115 -2.17 -16.29 1.56
N LEU A 116 -3.19 -16.79 0.88
CA LEU A 116 -4.59 -16.72 1.29
C LEU A 116 -4.95 -17.93 2.16
N THR A 117 -5.95 -17.75 3.03
CA THR A 117 -6.64 -18.83 3.73
C THR A 117 -7.79 -19.39 2.87
N SER A 118 -8.63 -20.23 3.43
CA SER A 118 -9.90 -20.70 2.80
C SER A 118 -11.04 -19.68 2.90
N ASN A 119 -10.79 -18.47 3.34
CA ASN A 119 -11.81 -17.45 3.59
C ASN A 119 -12.56 -17.07 2.32
N THR A 120 -13.90 -17.01 2.39
CA THR A 120 -14.77 -16.82 1.23
C THR A 120 -14.73 -15.41 0.64
N GLU A 121 -14.39 -14.38 1.41
CA GLU A 121 -14.37 -13.01 0.91
C GLU A 121 -13.17 -12.72 0.01
N THR A 122 -12.05 -13.39 0.26
CA THR A 122 -10.84 -13.22 -0.54
C THR A 122 -10.48 -14.43 -1.39
N ASN A 123 -11.13 -15.61 -1.19
CA ASN A 123 -10.73 -16.85 -1.86
C ASN A 123 -11.89 -17.84 -2.12
N LEU A 124 -13.11 -17.35 -2.38
CA LEU A 124 -14.24 -18.20 -2.73
C LEU A 124 -14.01 -18.95 -4.04
N ASN A 125 -14.24 -20.25 -4.04
CA ASN A 125 -14.02 -21.13 -5.22
C ASN A 125 -14.71 -20.58 -6.47
N ALA A 126 -13.99 -20.64 -7.60
CA ALA A 126 -14.43 -20.21 -8.93
C ALA A 126 -14.81 -18.72 -9.04
N ASN A 127 -14.47 -17.89 -8.05
CA ASN A 127 -14.64 -16.43 -8.12
C ASN A 127 -13.34 -15.74 -8.51
N TYR A 128 -13.44 -14.56 -9.14
CA TYR A 128 -12.31 -13.81 -9.67
C TYR A 128 -11.99 -12.62 -8.77
N TYR A 129 -10.70 -12.40 -8.56
CA TYR A 129 -10.16 -11.35 -7.71
C TYR A 129 -9.09 -10.55 -8.44
N ALA A 130 -8.86 -9.35 -7.96
CA ALA A 130 -7.66 -8.57 -8.24
C ALA A 130 -6.97 -8.28 -6.90
N SER A 131 -5.65 -8.33 -6.89
CA SER A 131 -4.84 -7.79 -5.80
C SER A 131 -3.89 -6.73 -6.32
N TRP A 132 -3.71 -5.67 -5.55
CA TRP A 132 -2.65 -4.68 -5.70
C TRP A 132 -1.71 -4.84 -4.51
N THR A 133 -0.44 -5.07 -4.82
CA THR A 133 0.58 -5.29 -3.81
C THR A 133 1.61 -4.18 -3.90
N PHE A 134 1.85 -3.49 -2.78
CA PHE A 134 2.80 -2.40 -2.66
C PHE A 134 3.87 -2.80 -1.66
N ARG A 135 5.14 -2.88 -2.08
CA ARG A 135 6.28 -3.08 -1.20
C ARG A 135 6.78 -1.75 -0.67
N LYS A 136 7.16 -1.69 0.61
CA LYS A 136 7.83 -0.52 1.18
C LYS A 136 9.15 -0.28 0.44
N ALA A 137 9.35 0.94 -0.04
CA ALA A 137 10.58 1.35 -0.70
C ALA A 137 10.73 2.88 -0.68
N PRO A 138 11.95 3.41 -0.55
CA PRO A 138 12.21 4.84 -0.64
C PRO A 138 11.66 5.44 -1.94
N LYS A 139 11.07 6.63 -1.86
CA LYS A 139 10.47 7.40 -2.96
C LYS A 139 9.24 6.75 -3.61
N PHE A 140 8.78 5.62 -3.10
CA PHE A 140 7.64 4.90 -3.65
C PHE A 140 6.50 4.72 -2.66
N PHE A 141 6.68 3.90 -1.62
CA PHE A 141 5.60 3.52 -0.70
C PHE A 141 6.12 3.25 0.70
N ASP A 142 5.36 3.66 1.71
CA ASP A 142 5.59 3.33 3.11
C ASP A 142 4.27 3.05 3.82
N VAL A 143 4.29 2.25 4.86
CA VAL A 143 3.21 2.04 5.81
C VAL A 143 3.72 2.41 7.19
N VAL A 144 2.98 3.28 7.87
CA VAL A 144 3.36 3.82 9.17
C VAL A 144 2.19 3.69 10.13
N THR A 145 2.44 3.22 11.33
CA THR A 145 1.47 3.25 12.43
C THR A 145 1.85 4.29 13.47
N TYR A 146 0.87 4.95 14.06
CA TYR A 146 1.10 5.90 15.15
C TYR A 146 -0.12 5.98 16.08
N THR A 147 0.12 6.48 17.31
CA THR A 147 -0.94 6.79 18.27
C THR A 147 -1.21 8.29 18.25
N GLY A 148 -2.47 8.68 18.16
CA GLY A 148 -2.90 10.07 18.19
C GLY A 148 -2.65 10.74 19.52
N SER A 149 -2.48 12.07 19.50
CA SER A 149 -2.21 12.89 20.69
C SER A 149 -3.29 13.93 21.00
N GLY A 150 -4.25 14.12 20.10
CA GLY A 150 -5.26 15.21 20.21
C GLY A 150 -4.70 16.61 19.99
N SER A 151 -3.41 16.75 19.70
CA SER A 151 -2.73 18.01 19.42
C SER A 151 -1.86 17.85 18.19
N ALA A 152 -1.67 18.91 17.41
CA ALA A 152 -0.87 18.86 16.20
C ALA A 152 0.50 18.21 16.46
N LYS A 153 0.88 17.22 15.64
CA LYS A 153 2.14 16.47 15.76
C LYS A 153 2.68 16.07 14.41
N THR A 154 3.96 15.79 14.36
CA THR A 154 4.62 15.18 13.19
C THR A 154 4.64 13.65 13.32
N VAL A 155 4.49 12.98 12.19
CA VAL A 155 4.62 11.53 12.04
C VAL A 155 5.76 11.26 11.07
N ALA A 156 6.74 10.43 11.49
CA ALA A 156 7.89 10.09 10.67
C ALA A 156 7.52 9.06 9.60
N HIS A 157 8.21 9.11 8.45
CA HIS A 157 8.15 8.11 7.39
C HIS A 157 9.54 7.90 6.75
N SER A 158 9.69 6.80 6.00
CA SER A 158 10.98 6.37 5.42
C SER A 158 11.12 6.63 3.92
N LEU A 159 10.24 7.43 3.32
CA LEU A 159 10.25 7.66 1.87
C LEU A 159 11.50 8.39 1.36
N GLY A 160 12.16 9.22 2.19
CA GLY A 160 13.29 10.05 1.75
C GLY A 160 12.92 11.13 0.72
N SER A 161 11.63 11.34 0.47
CA SER A 161 11.03 12.38 -0.38
C SER A 161 9.66 12.76 0.16
N ALA A 162 9.21 14.00 -0.08
CA ALA A 162 7.87 14.40 0.31
C ALA A 162 6.81 13.53 -0.39
N PRO A 163 5.86 12.91 0.35
CA PRO A 163 4.84 12.08 -0.24
C PRO A 163 3.93 12.88 -1.18
N GLY A 164 3.56 12.25 -2.29
CA GLY A 164 2.58 12.82 -3.22
C GLY A 164 1.14 12.59 -2.76
N MET A 165 0.93 11.52 -1.98
CA MET A 165 -0.37 11.13 -1.45
C MET A 165 -0.17 10.53 -0.05
N ILE A 166 -1.07 10.84 0.88
CA ILE A 166 -1.14 10.22 2.20
C ILE A 166 -2.58 9.77 2.42
N ILE A 167 -2.76 8.55 2.90
CA ILE A 167 -4.06 8.00 3.28
C ILE A 167 -3.96 7.59 4.74
N ILE A 168 -4.86 8.09 5.60
CA ILE A 168 -4.90 7.76 7.01
C ILE A 168 -6.25 7.15 7.36
N LYS A 169 -6.20 6.11 8.19
CA LYS A 169 -7.39 5.46 8.77
C LYS A 169 -7.21 5.33 10.28
N ASN A 170 -8.21 5.79 11.01
CA ASN A 170 -8.34 5.45 12.41
C ASN A 170 -8.66 3.96 12.54
N THR A 171 -7.77 3.20 13.16
CA THR A 171 -7.89 1.75 13.32
C THR A 171 -8.62 1.35 14.61
N SER A 172 -8.78 2.28 15.56
CA SER A 172 -9.41 2.04 16.86
C SER A 172 -10.93 2.17 16.82
N VAL A 173 -11.46 3.07 15.99
CA VAL A 173 -12.90 3.36 15.90
C VAL A 173 -13.34 3.53 14.45
N ALA A 174 -14.67 3.55 14.25
CA ALA A 174 -15.26 3.85 12.95
C ALA A 174 -15.08 5.33 12.61
N ASP A 175 -14.37 5.61 11.50
CA ASP A 175 -14.06 6.96 11.06
C ASP A 175 -13.80 7.00 9.54
N PRO A 176 -13.98 8.13 8.85
CA PRO A 176 -13.65 8.25 7.44
C PRO A 176 -12.15 8.05 7.18
N TRP A 177 -11.83 7.75 5.92
CA TRP A 177 -10.46 7.67 5.42
C TRP A 177 -9.98 9.05 4.99
N ALA A 178 -9.04 9.62 5.71
CA ALA A 178 -8.45 10.91 5.41
C ALA A 178 -7.46 10.81 4.25
N VAL A 179 -7.53 11.73 3.28
CA VAL A 179 -6.62 11.76 2.14
C VAL A 179 -6.02 13.15 1.95
N TYR A 180 -4.69 13.19 1.87
CA TYR A 180 -3.91 14.28 1.30
C TYR A 180 -3.46 13.90 -0.10
N HIS A 181 -3.50 14.85 -1.04
CA HIS A 181 -2.90 14.68 -2.35
C HIS A 181 -2.28 15.99 -2.83
N ARG A 182 -0.97 16.00 -3.12
CA ARG A 182 -0.17 17.20 -3.43
C ARG A 182 -0.64 18.01 -4.64
N ALA A 183 -1.44 17.43 -5.52
CA ALA A 183 -1.98 18.08 -6.71
C ALA A 183 -3.50 18.26 -6.63
N ASN A 184 -4.10 18.19 -5.43
CA ASN A 184 -5.53 18.38 -5.22
C ASN A 184 -5.96 19.82 -5.53
N THR A 185 -5.25 20.79 -4.95
CA THR A 185 -5.48 22.23 -5.12
C THR A 185 -4.13 22.97 -5.21
N ALA A 186 -4.18 24.29 -5.29
CA ALA A 186 -2.98 25.15 -5.25
C ALA A 186 -2.33 25.20 -3.85
N ALA A 187 -3.08 24.89 -2.79
CA ALA A 187 -2.61 24.83 -1.40
C ALA A 187 -3.02 23.50 -0.74
N PRO A 188 -2.50 22.35 -1.22
CA PRO A 188 -3.00 21.02 -0.82
C PRO A 188 -2.83 20.71 0.67
N GLN A 189 -1.93 21.38 1.37
CA GLN A 189 -1.71 21.22 2.82
C GLN A 189 -2.82 21.83 3.66
N THR A 190 -3.68 22.69 3.11
CA THR A 190 -4.84 23.24 3.79
C THR A 190 -6.10 22.39 3.58
N ASP A 191 -6.05 21.46 2.63
CA ASP A 191 -7.20 20.75 2.10
C ASP A 191 -7.17 19.25 2.36
N TYR A 192 -8.32 18.65 2.56
CA TYR A 192 -8.47 17.21 2.64
C TYR A 192 -9.54 16.65 1.69
N LEU A 193 -9.40 15.37 1.40
CA LEU A 193 -10.38 14.53 0.72
C LEU A 193 -10.76 13.35 1.64
N VAL A 194 -11.87 12.70 1.33
CA VAL A 194 -12.32 11.48 1.99
C VAL A 194 -12.44 10.35 0.98
N LEU A 195 -11.66 9.26 1.16
CA LEU A 195 -11.57 8.17 0.18
C LEU A 195 -12.89 7.42 -0.02
N ASN A 196 -13.62 7.19 1.06
CA ASN A 196 -14.84 6.37 1.10
C ASN A 196 -16.13 7.15 0.82
N THR A 197 -16.03 8.36 0.28
CA THR A 197 -17.18 9.20 -0.10
C THR A 197 -16.95 9.89 -1.44
N SER A 198 -18.00 10.50 -1.98
CA SER A 198 -17.94 11.39 -3.15
C SER A 198 -17.89 12.88 -2.76
N ALA A 199 -17.56 13.21 -1.51
CA ALA A 199 -17.48 14.58 -1.04
C ALA A 199 -16.39 15.36 -1.79
N ALA A 200 -16.67 16.65 -2.05
CA ALA A 200 -15.68 17.55 -2.61
C ALA A 200 -14.56 17.84 -1.59
N THR A 201 -13.43 18.36 -2.09
CA THR A 201 -12.35 18.91 -1.26
C THR A 201 -12.86 19.93 -0.27
N VAL A 202 -12.34 19.89 0.95
CA VAL A 202 -12.67 20.81 2.03
C VAL A 202 -11.38 21.38 2.62
N ASP A 203 -11.35 22.70 2.84
CA ASP A 203 -10.28 23.41 3.56
C ASP A 203 -10.47 23.22 5.07
N SER A 204 -9.45 22.72 5.76
CA SER A 204 -9.45 22.62 7.22
C SER A 204 -8.06 22.37 7.80
N ALA A 205 -7.54 23.31 8.58
CA ALA A 205 -6.29 23.16 9.32
C ALA A 205 -6.29 21.98 10.32
N ALA A 206 -7.47 21.51 10.73
CA ALA A 206 -7.58 20.41 11.69
C ALA A 206 -7.03 19.07 11.18
N TRP A 207 -6.84 18.88 9.85
CA TRP A 207 -6.37 17.62 9.26
C TRP A 207 -4.84 17.58 9.13
N TRP A 208 -4.24 18.52 8.41
CA TRP A 208 -2.80 18.54 8.10
C TRP A 208 -2.05 19.69 8.79
N ASN A 209 -2.77 20.45 9.68
CA ASN A 209 -2.23 21.62 10.37
C ASN A 209 -1.60 22.65 9.42
N ASP A 210 -2.20 22.83 8.23
CA ASP A 210 -1.74 23.71 7.14
C ASP A 210 -0.24 23.53 6.81
N THR A 211 0.28 22.32 7.04
CA THR A 211 1.71 22.05 6.96
C THR A 211 1.99 21.01 5.86
N ALA A 212 2.75 21.42 4.84
CA ALA A 212 3.16 20.53 3.76
C ALA A 212 4.06 19.39 4.28
N PRO A 213 3.91 18.16 3.78
CA PRO A 213 4.81 17.06 4.09
C PRO A 213 6.24 17.36 3.63
N THR A 214 7.21 16.82 4.36
CA THR A 214 8.64 16.89 4.04
C THR A 214 9.16 15.55 3.52
N SER A 215 10.47 15.42 3.35
CA SER A 215 11.11 14.15 2.96
C SER A 215 11.16 13.10 4.08
N SER A 216 10.80 13.44 5.31
CA SER A 216 10.94 12.55 6.48
C SER A 216 9.73 12.54 7.41
N VAL A 217 8.85 13.55 7.33
CA VAL A 217 7.67 13.66 8.20
C VAL A 217 6.48 14.25 7.45
N PHE A 218 5.28 13.89 7.89
CA PHE A 218 4.06 14.64 7.62
C PHE A 218 3.45 15.12 8.95
N THR A 219 2.60 16.14 8.90
CA THR A 219 1.94 16.69 10.08
C THR A 219 0.47 16.30 10.09
N VAL A 220 -0.04 15.94 11.27
CA VAL A 220 -1.47 15.75 11.52
C VAL A 220 -1.95 16.82 12.52
N GLY A 221 -3.14 17.35 12.29
CA GLY A 221 -3.74 18.39 13.11
C GLY A 221 -4.45 17.82 14.33
N THR A 222 -5.68 18.29 14.58
CA THR A 222 -6.47 17.91 15.77
C THR A 222 -7.74 17.13 15.44
N ASP A 223 -8.00 16.90 14.14
CA ASP A 223 -9.19 16.17 13.72
C ASP A 223 -9.15 14.72 14.19
N HIS A 224 -10.31 14.21 14.61
CA HIS A 224 -10.48 12.84 15.10
C HIS A 224 -10.06 11.79 14.06
N SER A 225 -10.31 12.05 12.79
CA SER A 225 -9.98 11.12 11.70
C SER A 225 -8.47 10.91 11.48
N VAL A 226 -7.64 11.80 12.04
CA VAL A 226 -6.18 11.73 11.86
C VAL A 226 -5.39 11.75 13.17
N ASN A 227 -5.95 12.21 14.32
CA ASN A 227 -5.13 12.41 15.52
C ASN A 227 -5.92 12.49 16.85
N ALA A 228 -6.99 11.72 17.05
CA ALA A 228 -7.66 11.62 18.34
C ALA A 228 -6.71 11.07 19.42
N ASN A 229 -6.79 11.61 20.62
CA ASN A 229 -5.88 11.25 21.70
C ASN A 229 -6.04 9.78 22.12
N GLY A 230 -4.94 9.02 22.08
CA GLY A 230 -4.87 7.62 22.49
C GLY A 230 -5.39 6.61 21.45
N GLU A 231 -5.90 7.06 20.30
CA GLU A 231 -6.35 6.18 19.23
C GLU A 231 -5.19 5.81 18.28
N ASN A 232 -5.29 4.67 17.60
CA ASN A 232 -4.26 4.17 16.69
C ASN A 232 -4.67 4.39 15.22
N TYR A 233 -3.66 4.65 14.44
CA TYR A 233 -3.77 4.93 13.01
C TYR A 233 -2.81 4.08 12.20
#